data_398049f21e40ddb8fc588b3bae8416b4
#
_entry.id   398049f21e40ddb8fc588b3bae8416b4
#
_cell.length_a   1.000
_cell.length_b   1.000
_cell.length_c   1.000
_cell.angle_alpha   90.00
_cell.angle_beta   90.00
_cell.angle_gamma   90.00
#
_symmetry.space_group_name_H-M   'P 1'
#
loop_
_entity.id
_entity.type
_entity.pdbx_description
1 polymer ?
#
loop_
_entity_poly.entity_id
_entity_poly.type
_entity_poly.pdbx_seq_one_letter_code
_entity_poly.pdbx_strand_id
1 'polypeptide(L)'
;MKKIGLYITLSSLILIFSSCMKELDSWNSETFEYSGRFIYKLMSEDMQDTYAEGSEIQIYNTADNVQNVIWLDDHEDMFPLKSKFQLTGDATSFKSSSDDFATLDNNIYSTEDLPSPAPTATGQTVTEDEKWYIKATLLEGKIIPGAATSVGGNVSDSLYIKIKLYSGTATYTSYEIAEALRADPKVPEFRWRFTSATHDPSMDEVYVIGGYRYTGMPEDN
;
A
#
# COMPACT_ATOMS: atom_id res chain seq x y z
N MET A 1 45.60 36.81 39.93
CA MET A 1 45.57 36.41 38.52
C MET A 1 45.08 34.96 38.28
N LYS A 2 45.36 33.96 39.14
CA LYS A 2 44.91 32.56 38.94
C LYS A 2 43.40 32.35 39.04
N LYS A 3 42.63 33.13 39.77
CA LYS A 3 41.19 33.00 39.95
C LYS A 3 40.40 33.54 38.73
N ILE A 4 40.88 34.53 38.02
CA ILE A 4 40.23 35.13 36.85
C ILE A 4 40.31 34.16 35.66
N GLY A 5 41.45 33.46 35.50
CA GLY A 5 41.62 32.46 34.46
C GLY A 5 40.65 31.28 34.62
N LEU A 6 40.34 30.85 35.85
CA LEU A 6 39.42 29.78 36.13
C LEU A 6 37.96 30.10 35.75
N TYR A 7 37.52 31.35 35.99
CA TYR A 7 36.17 31.79 35.64
C TYR A 7 35.98 31.94 34.12
N ILE A 8 37.02 32.36 33.39
CA ILE A 8 36.99 32.48 31.93
C ILE A 8 36.90 31.08 31.28
N THR A 9 37.67 30.10 31.77
CA THR A 9 37.59 28.72 31.27
C THR A 9 36.27 28.04 31.60
N LEU A 10 35.69 28.26 32.77
CA LEU A 10 34.40 27.70 33.16
C LEU A 10 33.26 28.35 32.38
N SER A 11 33.28 29.64 32.12
CA SER A 11 32.31 30.37 31.29
C SER A 11 32.38 29.93 29.82
N SER A 12 33.58 29.69 29.28
CA SER A 12 33.76 29.16 27.92
C SER A 12 33.25 27.74 27.76
N LEU A 13 33.35 26.89 28.77
CA LEU A 13 32.85 25.52 28.77
C LEU A 13 31.32 25.46 28.74
N ILE A 14 30.63 26.38 29.44
CA ILE A 14 29.18 26.47 29.47
C ILE A 14 28.61 26.89 28.10
N LEU A 15 29.31 27.74 27.35
CA LEU A 15 28.88 28.18 26.01
C LEU A 15 28.95 27.07 24.94
N ILE A 16 29.78 26.04 25.14
CA ILE A 16 29.92 24.94 24.20
C ILE A 16 28.72 23.97 24.30
N PHE A 17 28.10 23.83 25.47
CA PHE A 17 26.94 22.95 25.65
C PHE A 17 25.60 23.57 25.24
N SER A 18 25.50 24.87 25.04
CA SER A 18 24.27 25.53 24.60
C SER A 18 24.08 25.55 23.06
N SER A 19 25.08 25.07 22.31
CA SER A 19 25.05 25.12 20.82
C SER A 19 24.40 23.92 20.16
N CYS A 20 23.92 22.90 20.88
CA CYS A 20 23.42 21.66 20.32
C CYS A 20 21.96 21.33 20.61
N MET A 21 21.15 22.31 20.97
CA MET A 21 19.70 22.13 21.05
C MET A 21 18.98 22.89 19.92
N LYS A 22 19.37 22.63 18.68
CA LYS A 22 18.46 22.89 17.57
C LYS A 22 17.56 21.67 17.52
N GLU A 23 16.30 21.83 17.87
CA GLU A 23 15.30 20.82 17.55
C GLU A 23 15.44 20.54 16.07
N LEU A 24 15.69 19.29 15.73
CA LEU A 24 15.67 18.85 14.33
C LEU A 24 14.24 18.98 13.87
N ASP A 25 13.98 19.79 12.86
CA ASP A 25 12.70 19.82 12.20
C ASP A 25 12.37 18.40 11.75
N SER A 26 11.36 17.81 12.34
CA SER A 26 10.88 16.49 11.91
C SER A 26 10.06 16.66 10.63
N TRP A 27 10.60 16.19 9.53
CA TRP A 27 9.93 16.19 8.22
C TRP A 27 9.06 14.94 8.11
N ASN A 28 7.91 14.95 8.78
CA ASN A 28 6.93 13.89 8.65
C ASN A 28 6.12 14.08 7.36
N SER A 29 5.73 12.96 6.74
CA SER A 29 4.75 13.02 5.66
C SER A 29 3.38 13.44 6.20
N GLU A 30 2.53 14.01 5.34
CA GLU A 30 1.15 14.37 5.69
C GLU A 30 0.29 13.14 6.08
N THR A 31 0.77 11.95 5.78
CA THR A 31 0.12 10.67 6.11
C THR A 31 0.89 9.85 7.13
N PHE A 32 1.81 10.47 7.88
CA PHE A 32 2.71 9.78 8.81
C PHE A 32 1.98 8.86 9.80
N GLU A 33 0.83 9.28 10.32
CA GLU A 33 0.05 8.50 11.28
C GLU A 33 -0.51 7.21 10.70
N TYR A 34 -0.76 7.17 9.38
CA TYR A 34 -1.22 5.98 8.66
C TYR A 34 -0.05 5.11 8.21
N SER A 35 1.09 5.72 7.92
CA SER A 35 2.18 5.09 7.18
C SER A 35 2.93 4.05 7.99
N GLY A 36 3.31 2.96 7.36
CA GLY A 36 4.14 1.90 7.95
C GLY A 36 4.05 0.58 7.22
N ARG A 37 4.86 -0.36 7.68
CA ARG A 37 4.79 -1.77 7.35
C ARG A 37 3.99 -2.46 8.44
N PHE A 38 3.10 -3.36 8.04
CA PHE A 38 2.27 -4.10 8.98
C PHE A 38 2.32 -5.58 8.62
N ILE A 39 2.43 -6.43 9.63
CA ILE A 39 2.25 -7.87 9.49
C ILE A 39 0.79 -8.16 9.77
N TYR A 40 0.11 -8.85 8.84
CA TYR A 40 -1.32 -8.99 8.89
C TYR A 40 -1.82 -10.42 8.68
N LYS A 41 -3.08 -10.61 9.02
CA LYS A 41 -3.92 -11.75 8.66
C LYS A 41 -5.01 -11.25 7.74
N LEU A 42 -5.30 -12.03 6.69
CA LEU A 42 -6.46 -11.82 5.82
C LEU A 42 -7.59 -12.72 6.29
N MET A 43 -8.74 -12.13 6.54
CA MET A 43 -9.91 -12.82 7.10
C MET A 43 -11.15 -12.58 6.25
N SER A 44 -12.14 -13.47 6.38
CA SER A 44 -13.50 -13.26 5.88
C SER A 44 -14.13 -12.01 6.51
N GLU A 45 -15.19 -11.49 5.88
CA GLU A 45 -15.91 -10.30 6.35
C GLU A 45 -16.41 -10.45 7.81
N ASP A 46 -16.84 -11.64 8.19
CA ASP A 46 -17.32 -11.98 9.54
C ASP A 46 -16.20 -12.43 10.49
N MET A 47 -14.94 -12.43 10.01
CA MET A 47 -13.73 -12.84 10.72
C MET A 47 -13.75 -14.29 11.25
N GLN A 48 -14.55 -15.16 10.66
CA GLN A 48 -14.61 -16.58 11.07
C GLN A 48 -13.52 -17.41 10.38
N ASP A 49 -13.21 -17.07 9.13
CA ASP A 49 -12.20 -17.74 8.33
C ASP A 49 -10.95 -16.87 8.18
N THR A 50 -9.77 -17.47 8.35
CA THR A 50 -8.48 -16.84 8.06
C THR A 50 -7.92 -17.48 6.79
N TYR A 51 -7.72 -16.65 5.76
CA TYR A 51 -7.20 -17.09 4.47
C TYR A 51 -5.68 -17.12 4.43
N ALA A 52 -5.06 -16.18 5.14
CA ALA A 52 -3.62 -16.14 5.31
C ALA A 52 -3.18 -15.38 6.56
N GLU A 53 -1.94 -15.63 6.97
CA GLU A 53 -1.36 -15.11 8.19
C GLU A 53 0.14 -14.89 8.02
N GLY A 54 0.63 -13.77 8.53
CA GLY A 54 2.05 -13.43 8.49
C GLY A 54 2.49 -12.68 7.22
N SER A 55 1.55 -12.30 6.36
CA SER A 55 1.83 -11.48 5.19
C SER A 55 2.11 -10.02 5.55
N GLU A 56 2.79 -9.31 4.66
CA GLU A 56 3.14 -7.90 4.84
C GLU A 56 2.27 -6.98 3.98
N ILE A 57 1.79 -5.90 4.56
CA ILE A 57 1.14 -4.82 3.84
C ILE A 57 1.79 -3.48 4.18
N GLN A 58 1.97 -2.62 3.20
CA GLN A 58 2.53 -1.29 3.37
C GLN A 58 1.49 -0.20 3.14
N ILE A 59 1.51 0.79 4.02
CA ILE A 59 0.75 2.04 3.88
C ILE A 59 1.77 3.18 3.80
N TYR A 60 1.68 4.00 2.74
CA TYR A 60 2.61 5.10 2.54
C TYR A 60 1.96 6.28 1.80
N ASN A 61 2.62 7.44 1.87
CA ASN A 61 2.18 8.65 1.20
C ASN A 61 2.33 8.58 -0.32
N THR A 62 1.57 9.41 -1.02
CA THR A 62 1.78 9.66 -2.45
C THR A 62 3.00 10.55 -2.69
N ALA A 63 3.52 10.59 -3.92
CA ALA A 63 4.63 11.47 -4.29
C ALA A 63 4.32 12.95 -4.03
N ASP A 64 3.06 13.35 -4.19
CA ASP A 64 2.59 14.71 -3.95
C ASP A 64 2.40 15.01 -2.45
N ASN A 65 2.56 14.01 -1.60
CA ASN A 65 2.41 14.10 -0.13
C ASN A 65 1.12 14.83 0.32
N VAL A 66 0.00 14.47 -0.30
CA VAL A 66 -1.30 15.09 -0.01
C VAL A 66 -1.90 14.48 1.25
N GLN A 67 -2.44 15.32 2.13
CA GLN A 67 -3.11 14.89 3.34
C GLN A 67 -4.26 13.91 3.04
N ASN A 68 -4.37 12.86 3.85
CA ASN A 68 -5.41 11.83 3.73
C ASN A 68 -5.43 11.08 2.37
N VAL A 69 -4.33 11.11 1.62
CA VAL A 69 -4.17 10.28 0.43
C VAL A 69 -3.04 9.30 0.65
N ILE A 70 -3.37 8.02 0.67
CA ILE A 70 -2.43 6.94 0.93
C ILE A 70 -2.35 5.96 -0.24
N TRP A 71 -1.20 5.31 -0.37
CA TRP A 71 -1.09 4.02 -1.03
C TRP A 71 -1.26 2.91 -0.02
N LEU A 72 -1.96 1.86 -0.39
CA LEU A 72 -1.99 0.58 0.29
C LEU A 72 -1.50 -0.47 -0.69
N ASP A 73 -0.47 -1.22 -0.31
CA ASP A 73 0.32 -2.08 -1.17
C ASP A 73 0.59 -3.40 -0.44
N ASP A 74 0.03 -4.48 -0.96
CA ASP A 74 0.18 -5.83 -0.43
C ASP A 74 1.39 -6.57 -1.03
N HIS A 75 2.13 -5.94 -1.93
CA HIS A 75 3.26 -6.54 -2.66
C HIS A 75 2.91 -7.83 -3.42
N GLU A 76 1.64 -8.01 -3.80
CA GLU A 76 1.13 -9.20 -4.48
C GLU A 76 1.28 -10.49 -3.65
N ASP A 77 1.34 -10.35 -2.33
CA ASP A 77 1.54 -11.47 -1.42
C ASP A 77 0.26 -12.32 -1.27
N MET A 78 -0.90 -11.67 -1.17
CA MET A 78 -2.19 -12.34 -1.02
C MET A 78 -3.13 -12.13 -2.21
N PHE A 79 -3.18 -10.93 -2.71
CA PHE A 79 -3.91 -10.54 -3.91
C PHE A 79 -3.23 -9.30 -4.50
N PRO A 80 -3.40 -9.03 -5.79
CA PRO A 80 -2.71 -7.91 -6.44
C PRO A 80 -3.29 -6.58 -5.99
N LEU A 81 -3.12 -6.25 -4.71
CA LEU A 81 -3.62 -5.01 -4.12
C LEU A 81 -2.50 -3.97 -4.03
N LYS A 82 -2.50 -3.09 -5.01
CA LYS A 82 -1.78 -1.83 -4.93
C LYS A 82 -2.71 -0.74 -5.41
N SER A 83 -3.21 0.07 -4.50
CA SER A 83 -4.20 1.08 -4.85
C SER A 83 -4.05 2.33 -4.00
N LYS A 84 -4.47 3.45 -4.58
CA LYS A 84 -4.46 4.76 -3.94
C LYS A 84 -5.84 5.05 -3.35
N PHE A 85 -5.87 5.52 -2.10
CA PHE A 85 -7.11 5.83 -1.40
C PHE A 85 -7.12 7.28 -0.93
N GLN A 86 -8.20 7.98 -1.23
CA GLN A 86 -8.56 9.24 -0.58
C GLN A 86 -9.38 8.91 0.65
N LEU A 87 -8.91 9.31 1.83
CA LEU A 87 -9.51 8.98 3.12
C LEU A 87 -10.34 10.13 3.69
N THR A 88 -11.26 9.77 4.57
CA THR A 88 -11.95 10.66 5.52
C THR A 88 -11.74 10.12 6.93
N GLY A 89 -11.68 11.01 7.94
CA GLY A 89 -11.37 10.67 9.33
C GLY A 89 -9.89 10.86 9.66
N ASP A 90 -9.44 10.24 10.72
CA ASP A 90 -8.06 10.22 11.20
C ASP A 90 -7.54 8.77 11.30
N ALA A 91 -6.27 8.59 11.68
CA ALA A 91 -5.66 7.26 11.73
C ALA A 91 -6.39 6.29 12.69
N THR A 92 -7.08 6.78 13.69
CA THR A 92 -7.81 5.94 14.66
C THR A 92 -9.20 5.53 14.17
N SER A 93 -9.73 6.22 13.15
CA SER A 93 -11.02 5.91 12.52
C SER A 93 -11.09 6.53 11.14
N PHE A 94 -10.83 5.78 10.10
CA PHE A 94 -10.85 6.25 8.72
C PHE A 94 -11.63 5.32 7.79
N LYS A 95 -12.00 5.85 6.64
CA LYS A 95 -12.56 5.11 5.51
C LYS A 95 -12.28 5.87 4.21
N SER A 96 -12.49 5.22 3.08
CA SER A 96 -12.47 5.91 1.78
C SER A 96 -13.51 7.02 1.72
N SER A 97 -13.22 8.07 0.98
CA SER A 97 -14.14 9.21 0.76
C SER A 97 -15.39 8.80 -0.03
N SER A 98 -15.31 7.70 -0.77
CA SER A 98 -16.43 7.09 -1.51
C SER A 98 -16.36 5.57 -1.44
N ASP A 99 -17.52 4.93 -1.51
CA ASP A 99 -17.73 3.50 -1.69
C ASP A 99 -18.55 3.18 -2.96
N ASP A 100 -18.77 4.16 -3.82
CA ASP A 100 -19.46 3.98 -5.09
C ASP A 100 -18.45 3.73 -6.22
N PHE A 101 -18.53 2.55 -6.84
CA PHE A 101 -17.69 2.13 -7.95
C PHE A 101 -17.56 3.19 -9.06
N ALA A 102 -18.66 3.88 -9.38
CA ALA A 102 -18.69 4.87 -10.46
C ALA A 102 -17.86 6.13 -10.14
N THR A 103 -17.77 6.48 -8.86
CA THR A 103 -17.09 7.70 -8.40
C THR A 103 -15.66 7.47 -7.92
N LEU A 104 -15.28 6.22 -7.68
CA LEU A 104 -13.90 5.89 -7.29
C LEU A 104 -12.93 6.16 -8.44
N ASP A 105 -11.87 6.91 -8.14
CA ASP A 105 -10.76 7.21 -9.04
C ASP A 105 -9.50 6.46 -8.60
N ASN A 106 -9.65 5.16 -8.31
CA ASN A 106 -8.55 4.31 -7.94
C ASN A 106 -8.65 2.96 -8.65
N ASN A 107 -7.62 2.61 -9.39
CA ASN A 107 -7.51 1.27 -9.97
C ASN A 107 -6.60 0.41 -9.09
N ILE A 108 -6.84 -0.88 -9.09
CA ILE A 108 -5.88 -1.85 -8.56
C ILE A 108 -4.80 -2.02 -9.60
N TYR A 109 -3.56 -1.81 -9.21
CA TYR A 109 -2.39 -2.01 -10.06
C TYR A 109 -1.91 -3.45 -9.83
N SER A 110 -2.12 -4.29 -10.84
CA SER A 110 -1.75 -5.70 -10.83
C SER A 110 -0.72 -5.96 -11.91
N THR A 111 0.19 -6.88 -11.64
CA THR A 111 1.12 -7.46 -12.63
C THR A 111 0.59 -8.77 -13.19
N GLU A 112 -0.70 -9.03 -13.05
CA GLU A 112 -1.34 -10.28 -13.44
C GLU A 112 -0.85 -10.87 -14.74
N ASP A 113 -0.91 -12.19 -14.81
CA ASP A 113 -0.56 -12.97 -15.99
C ASP A 113 -1.40 -12.54 -17.19
N LEU A 114 -0.73 -12.32 -18.30
CA LEU A 114 -1.40 -12.01 -19.55
C LEU A 114 -2.09 -13.26 -20.09
N PRO A 115 -3.20 -13.10 -20.84
CA PRO A 115 -3.90 -14.22 -21.44
C PRO A 115 -2.99 -15.17 -22.25
N SER A 116 -3.26 -16.44 -22.16
CA SER A 116 -2.56 -17.49 -22.90
C SER A 116 -3.56 -18.18 -23.85
N PRO A 117 -3.12 -18.54 -25.10
CA PRO A 117 -1.81 -18.35 -25.69
C PRO A 117 -1.51 -16.90 -26.10
N ALA A 118 -0.25 -16.62 -26.41
CA ALA A 118 0.15 -15.33 -26.96
C ALA A 118 -0.62 -15.04 -28.27
N PRO A 119 -0.92 -13.76 -28.57
CA PRO A 119 -1.65 -13.40 -29.79
C PRO A 119 -0.78 -13.60 -31.03
N THR A 120 -1.43 -13.80 -32.18
CA THR A 120 -0.77 -14.05 -33.47
C THR A 120 -0.92 -12.91 -34.48
N ALA A 121 -1.74 -11.91 -34.14
CA ALA A 121 -1.97 -10.74 -34.98
C ALA A 121 -2.42 -9.53 -34.12
N THR A 122 -2.29 -8.33 -34.65
CA THR A 122 -2.82 -7.11 -34.05
C THR A 122 -4.35 -7.10 -34.09
N GLY A 123 -4.97 -6.56 -33.02
CA GLY A 123 -6.43 -6.35 -32.96
C GLY A 123 -7.25 -7.58 -32.57
N GLN A 124 -6.61 -8.68 -32.20
CA GLN A 124 -7.32 -9.78 -31.56
C GLN A 124 -7.82 -9.35 -30.18
N THR A 125 -8.97 -9.83 -29.77
CA THR A 125 -9.58 -9.51 -28.47
C THR A 125 -9.89 -10.80 -27.73
N VAL A 126 -9.63 -10.82 -26.44
CA VAL A 126 -10.01 -11.90 -25.53
C VAL A 126 -10.57 -11.29 -24.25
N THR A 127 -11.59 -11.93 -23.69
CA THR A 127 -12.13 -11.62 -22.36
C THR A 127 -11.84 -12.80 -21.47
N GLU A 128 -11.17 -12.57 -20.36
CA GLU A 128 -10.91 -13.60 -19.35
C GLU A 128 -12.15 -13.74 -18.45
N ASP A 129 -12.55 -14.98 -18.24
CA ASP A 129 -13.68 -15.33 -17.36
C ASP A 129 -13.26 -15.36 -15.88
N GLU A 130 -11.95 -15.30 -15.60
CA GLU A 130 -11.44 -15.25 -14.24
C GLU A 130 -11.70 -13.88 -13.60
N LYS A 131 -11.84 -13.90 -12.28
CA LYS A 131 -12.11 -12.70 -11.50
C LYS A 131 -10.94 -11.72 -11.59
N TRP A 132 -11.25 -10.52 -12.05
CA TRP A 132 -10.34 -9.40 -12.09
C TRP A 132 -10.72 -8.35 -11.04
N TYR A 133 -9.81 -8.00 -10.15
CA TYR A 133 -10.02 -6.90 -9.22
C TYR A 133 -9.78 -5.57 -9.94
N ILE A 134 -10.82 -4.72 -9.95
CA ILE A 134 -10.84 -3.48 -10.75
C ILE A 134 -10.49 -2.29 -9.87
N LYS A 135 -11.21 -2.14 -8.75
CA LYS A 135 -11.08 -1.05 -7.79
C LYS A 135 -11.22 -1.59 -6.38
N ALA A 136 -10.80 -0.78 -5.41
CA ALA A 136 -11.02 -1.09 -4.00
C ALA A 136 -11.54 0.12 -3.24
N THR A 137 -12.24 -0.14 -2.12
CA THR A 137 -12.62 0.89 -1.16
C THR A 137 -12.39 0.40 0.26
N LEU A 138 -11.94 1.27 1.12
CA LEU A 138 -11.84 0.99 2.55
C LEU A 138 -13.17 1.37 3.20
N LEU A 139 -13.90 0.36 3.67
CA LEU A 139 -15.18 0.56 4.36
C LEU A 139 -14.97 1.06 5.80
N GLU A 140 -13.90 0.57 6.43
CA GLU A 140 -13.48 0.94 7.77
C GLU A 140 -11.98 0.73 7.92
N GLY A 141 -11.30 1.58 8.67
CA GLY A 141 -9.89 1.43 9.01
C GLY A 141 -9.57 2.03 10.36
N LYS A 142 -8.64 1.43 11.06
CA LYS A 142 -8.14 1.87 12.37
C LYS A 142 -6.67 1.50 12.53
N ILE A 143 -5.88 2.45 13.01
CA ILE A 143 -4.53 2.22 13.51
C ILE A 143 -4.51 2.74 14.94
N ILE A 144 -4.41 1.83 15.92
CA ILE A 144 -4.46 2.20 17.34
C ILE A 144 -3.06 2.06 17.93
N PRO A 145 -2.44 3.17 18.35
CA PRO A 145 -1.10 3.14 18.92
C PRO A 145 -1.00 2.21 20.14
N GLY A 146 0.01 1.34 20.16
CA GLY A 146 0.31 0.46 21.28
C GLY A 146 -0.74 -0.61 21.60
N ALA A 147 -1.71 -0.85 20.72
CA ALA A 147 -2.84 -1.74 20.97
C ALA A 147 -2.61 -3.18 20.48
N ALA A 148 -1.44 -3.49 19.96
CA ALA A 148 -1.06 -4.83 19.54
C ALA A 148 0.23 -5.30 20.23
N THR A 149 0.46 -6.60 20.14
CA THR A 149 1.72 -7.22 20.53
C THR A 149 2.24 -8.03 19.34
N SER A 150 3.49 -7.82 18.99
CA SER A 150 4.16 -8.57 17.92
C SER A 150 4.42 -10.03 18.32
N VAL A 151 4.85 -10.83 17.36
CA VAL A 151 5.21 -12.24 17.61
C VAL A 151 6.34 -12.34 18.65
N GLY A 152 7.31 -11.44 18.62
CA GLY A 152 8.40 -11.36 19.61
C GLY A 152 8.00 -10.80 20.98
N GLY A 153 6.74 -10.39 21.16
CA GLY A 153 6.23 -9.87 22.44
C GLY A 153 6.39 -8.35 22.62
N ASN A 154 6.80 -7.62 21.57
CA ASN A 154 6.95 -6.17 21.62
C ASN A 154 5.60 -5.46 21.46
N VAL A 155 5.39 -4.38 22.21
CA VAL A 155 4.23 -3.51 22.04
C VAL A 155 4.32 -2.80 20.69
N SER A 156 3.23 -2.83 19.92
CA SER A 156 3.15 -2.24 18.59
C SER A 156 1.76 -1.66 18.33
N ASP A 157 1.63 -0.87 17.25
CA ASP A 157 0.34 -0.35 16.85
C ASP A 157 -0.49 -1.45 16.19
N SER A 158 -1.78 -1.51 16.49
CA SER A 158 -2.68 -2.42 15.81
C SER A 158 -3.17 -1.83 14.49
N LEU A 159 -3.37 -2.70 13.49
CA LEU A 159 -4.02 -2.38 12.23
C LEU A 159 -5.33 -3.15 12.13
N TYR A 160 -6.40 -2.47 11.74
CA TYR A 160 -7.64 -3.05 11.28
C TYR A 160 -8.12 -2.32 10.02
N ILE A 161 -8.41 -3.07 8.96
CA ILE A 161 -9.00 -2.53 7.74
C ILE A 161 -10.09 -3.49 7.26
N LYS A 162 -11.28 -2.96 6.99
CA LYS A 162 -12.32 -3.65 6.24
C LYS A 162 -12.31 -3.08 4.82
N ILE A 163 -11.94 -3.92 3.85
CA ILE A 163 -11.77 -3.55 2.45
C ILE A 163 -12.80 -4.25 1.59
N LYS A 164 -13.38 -3.52 0.64
CA LYS A 164 -14.21 -4.08 -0.43
C LYS A 164 -13.43 -4.02 -1.75
N LEU A 165 -13.35 -5.14 -2.43
CA LEU A 165 -12.77 -5.28 -3.76
C LEU A 165 -13.91 -5.36 -4.77
N TYR A 166 -13.92 -4.43 -5.72
CA TYR A 166 -14.84 -4.44 -6.85
C TYR A 166 -14.23 -5.26 -7.97
N SER A 167 -14.97 -6.25 -8.44
CA SER A 167 -14.46 -7.27 -9.35
C SER A 167 -15.30 -7.38 -10.61
N GLY A 168 -14.79 -8.13 -11.57
CA GLY A 168 -15.48 -8.41 -12.83
C GLY A 168 -14.58 -9.17 -13.79
N THR A 169 -14.81 -9.00 -15.08
CA THR A 169 -14.04 -9.63 -16.14
C THR A 169 -13.17 -8.63 -16.87
N ALA A 170 -11.96 -9.03 -17.26
CA ALA A 170 -11.01 -8.20 -17.98
C ALA A 170 -11.00 -8.53 -19.48
N THR A 171 -10.90 -7.50 -20.31
CA THR A 171 -10.75 -7.61 -21.77
C THR A 171 -9.38 -7.10 -22.18
N TYR A 172 -8.73 -7.90 -23.02
CA TYR A 172 -7.42 -7.63 -23.57
C TYR A 172 -7.50 -7.48 -25.09
N THR A 173 -6.66 -6.61 -25.62
CA THR A 173 -6.47 -6.44 -27.07
C THR A 173 -5.01 -6.63 -27.42
N SER A 174 -4.74 -7.35 -28.50
CA SER A 174 -3.40 -7.56 -28.99
C SER A 174 -2.85 -6.35 -29.74
N TYR A 175 -1.56 -6.12 -29.59
CA TYR A 175 -0.81 -5.12 -30.34
C TYR A 175 0.51 -5.69 -30.83
N GLU A 176 1.05 -5.14 -31.88
CA GLU A 176 2.36 -5.49 -32.40
C GLU A 176 3.45 -4.72 -31.62
N ILE A 177 4.46 -5.43 -31.19
CA ILE A 177 5.63 -4.84 -30.53
C ILE A 177 6.44 -4.05 -31.56
N ALA A 178 6.89 -2.87 -31.17
CA ALA A 178 7.75 -2.05 -32.02
C ALA A 178 9.02 -2.84 -32.42
N GLU A 179 9.44 -2.74 -33.69
CA GLU A 179 10.55 -3.48 -34.26
C GLU A 179 11.82 -3.47 -33.37
N ALA A 180 12.16 -2.31 -32.80
CA ALA A 180 13.32 -2.12 -31.94
C ALA A 180 13.25 -2.87 -30.61
N LEU A 181 12.07 -3.37 -30.20
CA LEU A 181 11.83 -4.08 -28.92
C LEU A 181 11.58 -5.57 -29.10
N ARG A 182 11.60 -6.09 -30.34
CA ARG A 182 11.38 -7.51 -30.64
C ARG A 182 12.63 -8.32 -30.39
N ALA A 183 12.44 -9.60 -30.08
CA ALA A 183 13.57 -10.54 -29.98
C ALA A 183 14.31 -10.71 -31.31
N ASP A 184 13.58 -10.76 -32.43
CA ASP A 184 14.10 -10.65 -33.80
C ASP A 184 13.37 -9.49 -34.50
N PRO A 185 14.06 -8.39 -34.84
CA PRO A 185 13.45 -7.25 -35.52
C PRO A 185 12.70 -7.58 -36.83
N LYS A 186 13.10 -8.68 -37.51
CA LYS A 186 12.52 -9.10 -38.80
C LYS A 186 11.25 -9.93 -38.65
N VAL A 187 10.96 -10.41 -37.43
CA VAL A 187 9.80 -11.26 -37.16
C VAL A 187 8.78 -10.45 -36.37
N PRO A 188 7.53 -10.29 -36.87
CA PRO A 188 6.47 -9.65 -36.09
C PRO A 188 6.24 -10.38 -34.77
N GLU A 189 6.17 -9.65 -33.68
CA GLU A 189 5.88 -10.16 -32.33
C GLU A 189 4.68 -9.42 -31.78
N PHE A 190 3.72 -10.16 -31.18
CA PHE A 190 2.48 -9.61 -30.66
C PHE A 190 2.35 -9.89 -29.18
N ARG A 191 1.72 -8.96 -28.44
CA ARG A 191 1.43 -9.10 -27.01
C ARG A 191 0.02 -8.64 -26.67
N TRP A 192 -0.52 -9.19 -25.62
CA TRP A 192 -1.73 -8.71 -25.02
C TRP A 192 -1.47 -7.42 -24.23
N ARG A 193 -2.45 -6.55 -24.24
CA ARG A 193 -2.53 -5.43 -23.30
C ARG A 193 -3.93 -5.36 -22.73
N PHE A 194 -4.05 -5.04 -21.46
CA PHE A 194 -5.33 -4.72 -20.85
C PHE A 194 -5.99 -3.55 -21.59
N THR A 195 -7.29 -3.67 -21.85
CA THR A 195 -8.07 -2.67 -22.58
C THR A 195 -9.18 -2.10 -21.71
N SER A 196 -9.93 -2.98 -21.05
CA SER A 196 -11.05 -2.60 -20.19
C SER A 196 -11.39 -3.72 -19.23
N ALA A 197 -12.08 -3.37 -18.15
CA ALA A 197 -12.76 -4.32 -17.29
C ALA A 197 -14.23 -3.98 -17.18
N THR A 198 -15.06 -5.00 -17.06
CA THR A 198 -16.50 -4.85 -16.83
C THR A 198 -16.79 -5.31 -15.41
N HIS A 199 -17.28 -4.38 -14.58
CA HIS A 199 -17.65 -4.66 -13.20
C HIS A 199 -18.89 -5.58 -13.15
N ASP A 200 -18.81 -6.60 -12.33
CA ASP A 200 -19.93 -7.48 -11.97
C ASP A 200 -20.08 -7.48 -10.44
N PRO A 201 -21.13 -6.84 -9.90
CA PRO A 201 -21.34 -6.77 -8.45
C PRO A 201 -21.47 -8.13 -7.76
N SER A 202 -21.81 -9.20 -8.49
CA SER A 202 -21.86 -10.55 -7.95
C SER A 202 -20.47 -11.15 -7.67
N MET A 203 -19.44 -10.55 -8.24
CA MET A 203 -18.03 -10.92 -8.04
C MET A 203 -17.33 -10.08 -6.95
N ASP A 204 -18.00 -9.07 -6.40
CA ASP A 204 -17.42 -8.23 -5.35
C ASP A 204 -17.14 -9.04 -4.09
N GLU A 205 -16.06 -8.68 -3.40
CA GLU A 205 -15.63 -9.34 -2.17
C GLU A 205 -15.32 -8.33 -1.08
N VAL A 206 -15.56 -8.75 0.17
CA VAL A 206 -15.21 -7.97 1.35
C VAL A 206 -14.29 -8.80 2.23
N TYR A 207 -13.18 -8.20 2.63
CA TYR A 207 -12.19 -8.82 3.50
C TYR A 207 -11.90 -7.95 4.71
N VAL A 208 -11.39 -8.59 5.75
CA VAL A 208 -10.82 -7.92 6.92
C VAL A 208 -9.33 -8.20 6.97
N ILE A 209 -8.56 -7.13 7.07
CA ILE A 209 -7.12 -7.14 7.30
C ILE A 209 -6.93 -6.73 8.77
N GLY A 210 -6.38 -7.63 9.57
CA GLY A 210 -6.07 -7.38 10.98
C GLY A 210 -4.60 -7.67 11.26
N GLY A 211 -3.91 -6.79 11.98
CA GLY A 211 -2.48 -6.99 12.17
C GLY A 211 -1.82 -6.01 13.14
N TYR A 212 -0.52 -5.94 13.05
CA TYR A 212 0.30 -5.05 13.88
C TYR A 212 1.42 -4.41 13.05
N ARG A 213 1.83 -3.20 13.45
CA ARG A 213 2.95 -2.51 12.81
C ARG A 213 4.24 -3.30 13.05
N TYR A 214 4.98 -3.54 11.97
CA TYR A 214 6.29 -4.19 12.03
C TYR A 214 7.26 -3.39 12.90
N THR A 215 7.86 -4.02 13.89
CA THR A 215 8.72 -3.35 14.88
C THR A 215 10.15 -3.18 14.41
N GLY A 216 10.61 -4.02 13.47
CA GLY A 216 12.00 -4.09 13.05
C GLY A 216 12.92 -4.78 14.05
N MET A 217 12.38 -5.34 15.12
CA MET A 217 13.16 -6.07 16.13
C MET A 217 13.50 -7.48 15.63
N PRO A 218 14.72 -8.01 15.92
CA PRO A 218 15.15 -9.32 15.43
C PRO A 218 14.22 -10.47 15.82
N GLU A 219 13.58 -10.38 16.99
CA GLU A 219 12.66 -11.38 17.52
C GLU A 219 11.29 -11.39 16.83
N ASP A 220 11.01 -10.42 15.98
CA ASP A 220 9.77 -10.30 15.19
C ASP A 220 9.95 -10.73 13.73
N ASN A 221 11.12 -11.28 13.38
CA ASN A 221 11.44 -11.76 12.04
C ASN A 221 11.30 -13.29 11.96
#